data_933ca12c2c0cacef3231e9aa5b968fe5
#
_entry.id   933ca12c2c0cacef3231e9aa5b968fe5
#
_cell.length_a   1.000
_cell.length_b   1.000
_cell.length_c   1.000
_cell.angle_alpha   90.00
_cell.angle_beta   90.00
_cell.angle_gamma   90.00
#
_symmetry.space_group_name_H-M   'P 1'
#
loop_
_entity.id
_entity.type
_entity.pdbx_description
1 polymer ?
#
loop_
_entity_poly.entity_id
_entity_poly.type
_entity_poly.pdbx_seq_one_letter_code
_entity_poly.pdbx_strand_id
1 'polypeptide(L)'
;MGVPTAAAYYLKHYGDTVRVWIAGDETIITCRPDYAYHVLKSNNYRQRFGCETGLQHLGMYHSGIIWNNDVQKWKHLRSFFQKALNANGLDRAIESAACAARKQLHQIPQLQNARPDGLLDGLNFLRGITLDITADLMLRVHIANGPQVVEEIVQYFKAWEYFLIKPAWLYHFQPQFQKHKKAVVALNRSVHEIVETRRATEWKTADDFLANLLKSEENGEVSSVDLEQCVLEMFLAGTDTSSVTMYYTLVALSDNPGIEEKVLEEITRVVGLEIPNKRNLAELTYMEKVLKESLRAKPVGPVILRRAISDDVMDNHSIPEGTNIILHLAQMHRDPRNFTSPNGFNPEHFNKDMQFQYVPFGTGPKGCVGQYLAMLEMKVVLSIVLPRYKFRTLSRDGTLEDLETHWDIANQPTNECLVTCEER
;
A
#
# COMPACT_ATOMS: atom_id res chain seq x y z
N MET A 1 -12.93 -17.18 0.02
CA MET A 1 -13.43 -15.88 0.54
C MET A 1 -12.31 -15.29 1.40
N GLY A 2 -11.79 -14.13 1.02
CA GLY A 2 -10.71 -13.45 1.79
C GLY A 2 -11.22 -12.84 3.10
N VAL A 3 -10.30 -12.46 3.99
CA VAL A 3 -10.63 -11.86 5.32
C VAL A 3 -11.57 -10.66 5.21
N PRO A 4 -11.37 -9.68 4.30
CA PRO A 4 -12.27 -8.53 4.22
C PRO A 4 -13.69 -8.91 3.83
N THR A 5 -13.85 -9.83 2.88
CA THR A 5 -15.18 -10.28 2.41
C THR A 5 -15.93 -11.03 3.51
N ALA A 6 -15.23 -11.91 4.25
CA ALA A 6 -15.82 -12.61 5.39
C ALA A 6 -16.21 -11.63 6.50
N ALA A 7 -15.34 -10.69 6.84
CA ALA A 7 -15.62 -9.66 7.84
C ALA A 7 -16.82 -8.79 7.44
N ALA A 8 -16.89 -8.35 6.19
CA ALA A 8 -18.03 -7.59 5.67
C ALA A 8 -19.36 -8.37 5.77
N TYR A 9 -19.31 -9.68 5.49
CA TYR A 9 -20.51 -10.55 5.66
C TYR A 9 -21.01 -10.54 7.11
N TYR A 10 -20.12 -10.73 8.08
CA TYR A 10 -20.50 -10.72 9.50
C TYR A 10 -21.05 -9.35 9.92
N LEU A 11 -20.39 -8.26 9.55
CA LEU A 11 -20.85 -6.91 9.89
C LEU A 11 -22.22 -6.58 9.27
N LYS A 12 -22.47 -7.01 8.04
CA LYS A 12 -23.76 -6.82 7.37
C LYS A 12 -24.91 -7.54 8.07
N HIS A 13 -24.66 -8.73 8.64
CA HIS A 13 -25.73 -9.59 9.19
C HIS A 13 -25.92 -9.42 10.69
N TYR A 14 -24.87 -9.02 11.42
CA TYR A 14 -24.89 -9.02 12.89
C TYR A 14 -24.60 -7.64 13.51
N GLY A 15 -24.33 -6.62 12.69
CA GLY A 15 -24.14 -5.24 13.15
C GLY A 15 -22.67 -4.79 13.12
N ASP A 16 -22.43 -3.56 13.58
CA ASP A 16 -21.15 -2.84 13.42
C ASP A 16 -19.97 -3.46 14.21
N THR A 17 -20.26 -4.35 15.15
CA THR A 17 -19.27 -5.06 15.93
C THR A 17 -19.75 -6.49 16.21
N VAL A 18 -18.93 -7.47 15.89
CA VAL A 18 -19.26 -8.90 16.02
C VAL A 18 -18.11 -9.63 16.69
N ARG A 19 -18.45 -10.52 17.63
CA ARG A 19 -17.50 -11.44 18.25
C ARG A 19 -17.67 -12.84 17.65
N VAL A 20 -16.58 -13.41 17.15
CA VAL A 20 -16.56 -14.73 16.52
C VAL A 20 -15.32 -15.51 16.99
N TRP A 21 -15.33 -16.83 16.82
CA TRP A 21 -14.16 -17.68 17.04
C TRP A 21 -13.65 -18.20 15.69
N ILE A 22 -12.41 -17.89 15.36
CA ILE A 22 -11.74 -18.33 14.14
C ILE A 22 -10.62 -19.28 14.52
N ALA A 23 -10.73 -20.55 14.13
CA ALA A 23 -9.77 -21.60 14.47
C ALA A 23 -9.49 -21.74 15.99
N GLY A 24 -10.47 -21.40 16.83
CA GLY A 24 -10.36 -21.43 18.30
C GLY A 24 -9.96 -20.09 18.93
N ASP A 25 -9.45 -19.14 18.17
CA ASP A 25 -9.09 -17.82 18.66
C ASP A 25 -10.31 -16.88 18.68
N GLU A 26 -10.52 -16.21 19.81
CA GLU A 26 -11.51 -15.16 19.91
C GLU A 26 -11.14 -13.99 19.00
N THR A 27 -12.08 -13.53 18.18
CA THR A 27 -11.87 -12.48 17.21
C THR A 27 -13.03 -11.48 17.24
N ILE A 28 -12.71 -10.21 17.38
CA ILE A 28 -13.68 -9.11 17.26
C ILE A 28 -13.51 -8.47 15.89
N ILE A 29 -14.61 -8.39 15.15
CA ILE A 29 -14.69 -7.71 13.86
C ILE A 29 -15.49 -6.43 14.08
N THR A 30 -14.97 -5.27 13.69
CA THR A 30 -15.69 -3.99 13.86
C THR A 30 -15.41 -3.01 12.73
N CYS A 31 -16.42 -2.18 12.42
CA CYS A 31 -16.30 -1.02 11.53
C CYS A 31 -16.60 0.30 12.26
N ARG A 32 -16.66 0.30 13.59
CA ARG A 32 -16.93 1.49 14.40
C ARG A 32 -15.70 2.39 14.47
N PRO A 33 -15.82 3.70 14.17
CA PRO A 33 -14.69 4.65 14.24
C PRO A 33 -14.09 4.81 15.64
N ASP A 34 -14.92 4.81 16.68
CA ASP A 34 -14.47 4.93 18.08
C ASP A 34 -13.65 3.71 18.52
N TYR A 35 -14.06 2.50 18.15
CA TYR A 35 -13.29 1.29 18.39
C TYR A 35 -11.99 1.27 17.59
N ALA A 36 -12.03 1.69 16.32
CA ALA A 36 -10.84 1.82 15.50
C ALA A 36 -9.83 2.81 16.14
N TYR A 37 -10.33 3.94 16.64
CA TYR A 37 -9.49 4.92 17.34
C TYR A 37 -8.86 4.34 18.61
N HIS A 38 -9.65 3.70 19.47
CA HIS A 38 -9.19 3.05 20.69
C HIS A 38 -8.06 2.06 20.40
N VAL A 39 -8.31 1.12 19.49
CA VAL A 39 -7.35 0.06 19.11
C VAL A 39 -6.09 0.62 18.47
N LEU A 40 -6.22 1.59 17.55
CA LEU A 40 -5.07 2.09 16.80
C LEU A 40 -4.17 3.03 17.61
N LYS A 41 -4.71 3.74 18.60
CA LYS A 41 -3.95 4.66 19.47
C LYS A 41 -3.35 3.96 20.69
N SER A 42 -3.94 2.86 21.13
CA SER A 42 -3.51 2.14 22.31
C SER A 42 -2.21 1.36 22.05
N ASN A 43 -1.36 1.31 23.10
CA ASN A 43 -0.18 0.46 23.11
C ASN A 43 -0.53 -1.04 23.27
N ASN A 44 -1.75 -1.35 23.70
CA ASN A 44 -2.22 -2.71 23.92
C ASN A 44 -2.41 -3.50 22.62
N TYR A 45 -2.49 -2.83 21.47
CA TYR A 45 -2.76 -3.48 20.17
C TYR A 45 -1.62 -3.32 19.17
N ARG A 46 -0.37 -3.39 19.64
CA ARG A 46 0.81 -3.28 18.77
C ARG A 46 1.12 -4.56 18.01
N GLN A 47 0.63 -5.70 18.46
CA GLN A 47 0.82 -6.97 17.78
C GLN A 47 -0.21 -7.16 16.65
N ARG A 48 0.18 -7.96 15.66
CA ARG A 48 -0.68 -8.44 14.58
C ARG A 48 -0.81 -9.95 14.69
N PHE A 49 -1.99 -10.47 14.41
CA PHE A 49 -2.19 -11.92 14.36
C PHE A 49 -2.03 -12.45 12.92
N GLY A 50 -1.71 -13.75 12.82
CA GLY A 50 -1.52 -14.48 11.57
C GLY A 50 -0.92 -15.86 11.89
N CYS A 51 -0.85 -16.71 10.89
CA CYS A 51 -0.22 -18.04 11.04
C CYS A 51 1.30 -17.88 11.22
N GLU A 52 1.84 -18.21 12.40
CA GLU A 52 3.27 -18.05 12.71
C GLU A 52 4.17 -18.83 11.74
N THR A 53 3.84 -20.11 11.48
CA THR A 53 4.58 -20.91 10.49
C THR A 53 4.54 -20.29 9.10
N GLY A 54 3.40 -19.69 8.72
CA GLY A 54 3.29 -18.96 7.46
C GLY A 54 4.16 -17.72 7.42
N LEU A 55 4.19 -16.95 8.51
CA LEU A 55 5.07 -15.78 8.65
C LEU A 55 6.56 -16.17 8.63
N GLN A 56 6.93 -17.35 9.16
CA GLN A 56 8.28 -17.90 9.01
C GLN A 56 8.63 -18.20 7.54
N HIS A 57 7.70 -18.76 6.77
CA HIS A 57 7.91 -18.98 5.33
C HIS A 57 8.10 -17.68 4.54
N LEU A 58 7.46 -16.59 4.98
CA LEU A 58 7.59 -15.27 4.39
C LEU A 58 8.83 -14.48 4.86
N GLY A 59 9.56 -14.97 5.87
CA GLY A 59 10.65 -14.22 6.51
C GLY A 59 10.19 -13.10 7.45
N MET A 60 8.87 -12.95 7.69
CA MET A 60 8.29 -11.85 8.46
C MET A 60 8.17 -12.12 9.97
N TYR A 61 8.37 -13.36 10.39
CA TYR A 61 8.26 -13.74 11.81
C TYR A 61 9.42 -13.14 12.61
N HIS A 62 9.11 -12.22 13.52
CA HIS A 62 10.08 -11.45 14.30
C HIS A 62 11.16 -10.71 13.48
N SER A 63 10.85 -10.36 12.21
CA SER A 63 11.75 -9.60 11.34
C SER A 63 10.98 -8.51 10.59
N GLY A 64 11.69 -7.49 10.07
CA GLY A 64 11.09 -6.34 9.41
C GLY A 64 10.23 -5.47 10.34
N ILE A 65 9.29 -4.71 9.77
CA ILE A 65 8.39 -3.79 10.50
C ILE A 65 6.91 -4.07 10.31
N ILE A 66 6.52 -4.85 9.28
CA ILE A 66 5.10 -5.05 8.96
C ILE A 66 4.48 -6.05 9.93
N TRP A 67 5.07 -7.25 10.11
CA TRP A 67 4.53 -8.30 10.97
C TRP A 67 5.39 -8.64 12.19
N ASN A 68 6.36 -7.81 12.50
CA ASN A 68 7.22 -8.01 13.66
C ASN A 68 6.46 -7.69 14.97
N ASN A 69 6.27 -8.71 15.80
CA ASN A 69 5.61 -8.61 17.09
C ASN A 69 6.60 -8.41 18.27
N ASP A 70 7.92 -8.50 18.04
CA ASP A 70 8.93 -8.03 18.99
C ASP A 70 8.95 -6.50 18.98
N VAL A 71 8.40 -5.90 20.01
CA VAL A 71 8.19 -4.44 20.10
C VAL A 71 9.51 -3.67 20.12
N GLN A 72 10.56 -4.21 20.76
CA GLN A 72 11.86 -3.51 20.84
C GLN A 72 12.57 -3.54 19.49
N LYS A 73 12.68 -4.70 18.90
CA LYS A 73 13.26 -4.90 17.57
C LYS A 73 12.48 -4.12 16.51
N TRP A 74 11.15 -4.18 16.56
CA TRP A 74 10.29 -3.40 15.67
C TRP A 74 10.53 -1.89 15.76
N LYS A 75 10.66 -1.32 16.98
CA LYS A 75 10.96 0.10 17.16
C LYS A 75 12.30 0.47 16.54
N HIS A 76 13.32 -0.35 16.76
CA HIS A 76 14.65 -0.14 16.22
C HIS A 76 14.62 -0.14 14.68
N LEU A 77 14.10 -1.20 14.05
CA LEU A 77 14.01 -1.31 12.60
C LEU A 77 13.14 -0.20 11.99
N ARG A 78 11.99 0.13 12.62
CA ARG A 78 11.12 1.21 12.16
C ARG A 78 11.81 2.58 12.16
N SER A 79 12.80 2.80 13.02
CA SER A 79 13.53 4.07 13.07
C SER A 79 14.27 4.37 11.76
N PHE A 80 14.79 3.35 11.06
CA PHE A 80 15.41 3.51 9.74
C PHE A 80 14.41 4.00 8.69
N PHE A 81 13.20 3.45 8.69
CA PHE A 81 12.12 3.91 7.81
C PHE A 81 11.71 5.36 8.14
N GLN A 82 11.56 5.69 9.42
CA GLN A 82 11.21 7.04 9.84
C GLN A 82 12.29 8.05 9.44
N LYS A 83 13.56 7.69 9.58
CA LYS A 83 14.68 8.54 9.18
C LYS A 83 14.69 8.78 7.66
N ALA A 84 14.49 7.72 6.87
CA ALA A 84 14.51 7.79 5.41
C ALA A 84 13.30 8.56 4.82
N LEU A 85 12.13 8.44 5.48
CA LEU A 85 10.86 8.99 5.00
C LEU A 85 10.49 10.33 5.67
N ASN A 86 11.47 11.01 6.30
CA ASN A 86 11.26 12.30 6.94
C ASN A 86 11.22 13.47 5.92
N ALA A 87 10.80 14.64 6.40
CA ALA A 87 10.62 15.83 5.58
C ALA A 87 11.90 16.37 4.90
N ASN A 88 13.11 15.98 5.37
CA ASN A 88 14.37 16.52 4.83
C ASN A 88 14.72 15.97 3.43
N GLY A 89 14.13 14.83 3.04
CA GLY A 89 14.33 14.21 1.73
C GLY A 89 13.31 14.59 0.65
N LEU A 90 12.42 15.56 0.91
CA LEU A 90 11.27 15.81 0.05
C LEU A 90 11.61 16.32 -1.34
N ASP A 91 12.58 17.22 -1.48
CA ASP A 91 12.96 17.75 -2.80
C ASP A 91 13.46 16.62 -3.67
N ARG A 92 14.26 15.75 -3.09
CA ARG A 92 14.75 14.57 -3.78
C ARG A 92 13.63 13.56 -4.10
N ALA A 93 12.66 13.39 -3.20
CA ALA A 93 11.51 12.54 -3.49
C ALA A 93 10.68 13.07 -4.67
N ILE A 94 10.52 14.41 -4.77
CA ILE A 94 9.87 15.05 -5.90
C ILE A 94 10.66 14.84 -7.19
N GLU A 95 11.97 15.02 -7.17
CA GLU A 95 12.85 14.82 -8.34
C GLU A 95 12.83 13.36 -8.80
N SER A 96 12.95 12.41 -7.88
CA SER A 96 12.88 10.97 -8.17
C SER A 96 11.55 10.58 -8.78
N ALA A 97 10.42 11.03 -8.20
CA ALA A 97 9.09 10.75 -8.70
C ALA A 97 8.86 11.40 -10.08
N ALA A 98 9.33 12.63 -10.29
CA ALA A 98 9.22 13.30 -11.59
C ALA A 98 10.07 12.61 -12.66
N CYS A 99 11.28 12.18 -12.33
CA CYS A 99 12.16 11.45 -13.24
C CYS A 99 11.53 10.11 -13.63
N ALA A 100 11.06 9.33 -12.66
CA ALA A 100 10.41 8.04 -12.87
C ALA A 100 9.15 8.17 -13.75
N ALA A 101 8.28 9.15 -13.44
CA ALA A 101 7.08 9.40 -14.23
C ALA A 101 7.40 9.75 -15.69
N ARG A 102 8.36 10.63 -15.93
CA ARG A 102 8.78 11.01 -17.30
C ARG A 102 9.41 9.85 -18.05
N LYS A 103 10.29 9.08 -17.40
CA LYS A 103 10.90 7.88 -17.98
C LYS A 103 9.84 6.89 -18.46
N GLN A 104 8.85 6.59 -17.64
CA GLN A 104 7.79 5.64 -17.98
C GLN A 104 6.82 6.20 -19.03
N LEU A 105 6.53 7.51 -19.04
CA LEU A 105 5.72 8.13 -20.10
C LEU A 105 6.34 7.95 -21.48
N HIS A 106 7.66 8.05 -21.62
CA HIS A 106 8.34 7.80 -22.89
C HIS A 106 8.21 6.35 -23.38
N GLN A 107 7.87 5.41 -22.51
CA GLN A 107 7.69 3.99 -22.85
C GLN A 107 6.25 3.67 -23.33
N ILE A 108 5.27 4.56 -23.11
CA ILE A 108 3.86 4.27 -23.43
C ILE A 108 3.67 3.82 -24.88
N PRO A 109 4.22 4.50 -25.92
CA PRO A 109 4.05 4.06 -27.30
C PRO A 109 4.60 2.65 -27.54
N GLN A 110 5.74 2.31 -26.92
CA GLN A 110 6.32 0.96 -27.01
C GLN A 110 5.46 -0.08 -26.31
N LEU A 111 4.93 0.22 -25.12
CA LEU A 111 4.07 -0.67 -24.34
C LEU A 111 2.75 -0.94 -25.09
N GLN A 112 2.15 0.08 -25.70
CA GLN A 112 0.94 -0.05 -26.51
C GLN A 112 1.21 -0.87 -27.78
N ASN A 113 2.32 -0.63 -28.49
CA ASN A 113 2.70 -1.36 -29.69
C ASN A 113 3.05 -2.84 -29.41
N ALA A 114 3.47 -3.17 -28.19
CA ALA A 114 3.74 -4.54 -27.78
C ALA A 114 2.47 -5.39 -27.65
N ARG A 115 1.28 -4.77 -27.60
CA ARG A 115 -0.02 -5.43 -27.48
C ARG A 115 -0.79 -5.35 -28.80
N PRO A 116 -1.41 -6.45 -29.26
CA PRO A 116 -2.23 -6.44 -30.49
C PRO A 116 -3.45 -5.53 -30.41
N ASP A 117 -3.97 -5.28 -29.19
CA ASP A 117 -5.14 -4.44 -28.94
C ASP A 117 -4.80 -2.95 -28.78
N GLY A 118 -3.51 -2.58 -28.75
CA GLY A 118 -3.05 -1.20 -28.55
C GLY A 118 -3.36 -0.62 -27.18
N LEU A 119 -3.79 -1.45 -26.22
CA LEU A 119 -4.12 -1.03 -24.87
C LEU A 119 -2.87 -0.98 -23.99
N LEU A 120 -2.95 -0.18 -22.91
CA LEU A 120 -1.92 -0.12 -21.89
C LEU A 120 -2.39 -0.90 -20.65
N ASP A 121 -1.52 -1.71 -20.06
CA ASP A 121 -1.72 -2.20 -18.70
C ASP A 121 -1.42 -1.06 -17.71
N GLY A 122 -2.47 -0.35 -17.32
CA GLY A 122 -2.38 0.87 -16.53
C GLY A 122 -1.81 0.64 -15.12
N LEU A 123 -2.11 -0.50 -14.51
CA LEU A 123 -1.58 -0.81 -13.19
C LEU A 123 -0.09 -1.18 -13.23
N ASN A 124 0.33 -2.01 -14.18
CA ASN A 124 1.74 -2.36 -14.31
C ASN A 124 2.59 -1.17 -14.78
N PHE A 125 2.04 -0.27 -15.59
CA PHE A 125 2.67 1.02 -15.91
C PHE A 125 2.93 1.85 -14.63
N LEU A 126 1.94 1.98 -13.75
CA LEU A 126 2.08 2.70 -12.49
C LEU A 126 3.03 2.00 -11.50
N ARG A 127 3.02 0.65 -11.47
CA ARG A 127 3.99 -0.14 -10.68
C ARG A 127 5.43 0.09 -11.14
N GLY A 128 5.65 0.22 -12.44
CA GLY A 128 6.95 0.59 -12.97
C GLY A 128 7.45 1.94 -12.47
N ILE A 129 6.56 2.95 -12.40
CA ILE A 129 6.89 4.26 -11.83
C ILE A 129 7.25 4.15 -10.34
N THR A 130 6.40 3.52 -9.54
CA THR A 130 6.61 3.42 -8.07
C THR A 130 7.80 2.54 -7.72
N LEU A 131 8.10 1.51 -8.51
CA LEU A 131 9.32 0.72 -8.37
C LEU A 131 10.58 1.57 -8.61
N ASP A 132 10.59 2.35 -9.72
CA ASP A 132 11.71 3.25 -10.03
C ASP A 132 11.92 4.29 -8.91
N ILE A 133 10.83 4.86 -8.35
CA ILE A 133 10.90 5.79 -7.21
C ILE A 133 11.51 5.11 -5.99
N THR A 134 11.02 3.94 -5.62
CA THR A 134 11.51 3.19 -4.44
C THR A 134 12.98 2.83 -4.60
N ALA A 135 13.39 2.35 -5.78
CA ALA A 135 14.76 1.97 -6.07
C ALA A 135 15.73 3.17 -6.01
N ASP A 136 15.37 4.29 -6.63
CA ASP A 136 16.22 5.48 -6.62
C ASP A 136 16.26 6.15 -5.25
N LEU A 137 15.09 6.42 -4.66
CA LEU A 137 14.98 7.23 -3.45
C LEU A 137 15.53 6.50 -2.22
N MET A 138 15.20 5.21 -2.05
CA MET A 138 15.48 4.46 -0.84
C MET A 138 16.77 3.64 -0.91
N LEU A 139 17.09 3.11 -2.07
CA LEU A 139 18.16 2.12 -2.21
C LEU A 139 19.36 2.62 -3.02
N ARG A 140 19.18 3.70 -3.79
CA ARG A 140 20.21 4.24 -4.70
C ARG A 140 20.75 3.17 -5.66
N VAL A 141 19.88 2.37 -6.20
CA VAL A 141 20.19 1.33 -7.19
C VAL A 141 19.33 1.51 -8.43
N HIS A 142 19.88 1.06 -9.55
CA HIS A 142 19.11 0.89 -10.78
C HIS A 142 18.67 -0.57 -10.91
N ILE A 143 17.36 -0.80 -11.11
CA ILE A 143 16.82 -2.14 -11.33
C ILE A 143 16.81 -2.43 -12.83
N ALA A 144 17.70 -3.31 -13.29
CA ALA A 144 17.85 -3.61 -14.70
C ALA A 144 16.62 -4.31 -15.30
N ASN A 145 15.92 -5.14 -14.53
CA ASN A 145 14.72 -5.88 -14.95
C ASN A 145 13.52 -5.53 -14.08
N GLY A 146 13.06 -4.28 -14.15
CA GLY A 146 11.91 -3.77 -13.41
C GLY A 146 10.63 -4.59 -13.60
N PRO A 147 10.22 -4.96 -14.82
CA PRO A 147 9.02 -5.77 -15.03
C PRO A 147 9.05 -7.12 -14.31
N GLN A 148 10.19 -7.79 -14.24
CA GLN A 148 10.34 -9.04 -13.49
C GLN A 148 10.15 -8.82 -11.99
N VAL A 149 10.77 -7.80 -11.42
CA VAL A 149 10.64 -7.48 -9.98
C VAL A 149 9.19 -7.11 -9.63
N VAL A 150 8.49 -6.38 -10.51
CA VAL A 150 7.05 -6.09 -10.35
C VAL A 150 6.26 -7.40 -10.29
N GLU A 151 6.49 -8.34 -11.21
CA GLU A 151 5.80 -9.63 -11.20
C GLU A 151 6.12 -10.44 -9.94
N GLU A 152 7.37 -10.46 -9.50
CA GLU A 152 7.79 -11.13 -8.26
C GLU A 152 7.08 -10.53 -7.03
N ILE A 153 6.93 -9.20 -6.96
CA ILE A 153 6.16 -8.50 -5.92
C ILE A 153 4.70 -8.97 -5.93
N VAL A 154 4.06 -9.01 -7.08
CA VAL A 154 2.66 -9.47 -7.23
C VAL A 154 2.50 -10.91 -6.77
N GLN A 155 3.41 -11.80 -7.17
CA GLN A 155 3.38 -13.21 -6.76
C GLN A 155 3.68 -13.38 -5.25
N TYR A 156 4.51 -12.52 -4.69
CA TYR A 156 4.78 -12.52 -3.25
C TYR A 156 3.52 -12.12 -2.45
N PHE A 157 2.75 -11.13 -2.88
CA PHE A 157 1.50 -10.76 -2.21
C PHE A 157 0.50 -11.93 -2.19
N LYS A 158 0.37 -12.69 -3.30
CA LYS A 158 -0.45 -13.92 -3.35
C LYS A 158 0.07 -14.99 -2.38
N ALA A 159 1.40 -15.14 -2.28
CA ALA A 159 2.00 -16.04 -1.33
C ALA A 159 1.75 -15.58 0.12
N TRP A 160 1.79 -14.27 0.35
CA TRP A 160 1.56 -13.69 1.67
C TRP A 160 0.13 -13.97 2.18
N GLU A 161 -0.89 -13.72 1.37
CA GLU A 161 -2.26 -14.09 1.73
C GLU A 161 -2.37 -15.58 2.08
N TYR A 162 -1.82 -16.44 1.21
CA TYR A 162 -1.83 -17.88 1.40
C TYR A 162 -1.21 -18.28 2.75
N PHE A 163 -0.02 -17.80 3.07
CA PHE A 163 0.71 -18.15 4.28
C PHE A 163 0.15 -17.49 5.54
N LEU A 164 -0.45 -16.30 5.42
CA LEU A 164 -0.98 -15.58 6.57
C LEU A 164 -2.22 -16.23 7.17
N ILE A 165 -3.11 -16.76 6.32
CA ILE A 165 -4.46 -17.17 6.74
C ILE A 165 -4.57 -18.68 6.90
N LYS A 166 -3.91 -19.46 6.06
CA LYS A 166 -4.09 -20.92 6.07
C LYS A 166 -3.36 -21.58 7.22
N PRO A 167 -4.00 -22.52 7.91
CA PRO A 167 -3.33 -23.31 8.94
C PRO A 167 -2.15 -24.10 8.36
N ALA A 168 -1.03 -24.14 9.06
CA ALA A 168 0.21 -24.78 8.60
C ALA A 168 0.06 -26.26 8.23
N TRP A 169 -0.81 -27.00 8.93
CA TRP A 169 -1.06 -28.41 8.64
C TRP A 169 -1.68 -28.66 7.27
N LEU A 170 -2.34 -27.65 6.66
CA LEU A 170 -2.89 -27.74 5.30
C LEU A 170 -1.82 -27.60 4.20
N TYR A 171 -0.66 -27.04 4.47
CA TYR A 171 0.33 -26.68 3.44
C TYR A 171 0.76 -27.90 2.63
N HIS A 172 1.05 -29.03 3.29
CA HIS A 172 1.54 -30.24 2.63
C HIS A 172 0.50 -30.93 1.73
N PHE A 173 -0.79 -30.62 1.92
CA PHE A 173 -1.88 -31.21 1.14
C PHE A 173 -2.31 -30.32 -0.04
N GLN A 174 -1.71 -29.14 -0.22
CA GLN A 174 -2.12 -28.18 -1.25
C GLN A 174 -1.05 -28.03 -2.34
N PRO A 175 -1.41 -28.24 -3.63
CA PRO A 175 -0.47 -28.09 -4.75
C PRO A 175 0.15 -26.69 -4.84
N GLN A 176 -0.59 -25.66 -4.38
CA GLN A 176 -0.16 -24.28 -4.39
C GLN A 176 1.01 -23.97 -3.45
N PHE A 177 1.25 -24.80 -2.42
CA PHE A 177 2.35 -24.57 -1.45
C PHE A 177 3.69 -24.35 -2.13
N GLN A 178 4.06 -25.23 -3.07
CA GLN A 178 5.33 -25.14 -3.78
C GLN A 178 5.40 -23.89 -4.68
N LYS A 179 4.27 -23.52 -5.31
CA LYS A 179 4.18 -22.30 -6.11
C LYS A 179 4.46 -21.06 -5.26
N HIS A 180 3.78 -20.93 -4.12
CA HIS A 180 3.94 -19.80 -3.22
C HIS A 180 5.33 -19.75 -2.58
N LYS A 181 5.89 -20.91 -2.20
CA LYS A 181 7.27 -20.98 -1.71
C LYS A 181 8.28 -20.50 -2.77
N LYS A 182 8.11 -20.89 -4.04
CA LYS A 182 8.96 -20.41 -5.13
C LYS A 182 8.85 -18.90 -5.32
N ALA A 183 7.64 -18.34 -5.21
CA ALA A 183 7.43 -16.89 -5.32
C ALA A 183 8.18 -16.11 -4.22
N VAL A 184 8.13 -16.59 -2.97
CA VAL A 184 8.89 -16.00 -1.86
C VAL A 184 10.39 -16.07 -2.12
N VAL A 185 10.90 -17.22 -2.56
CA VAL A 185 12.34 -17.40 -2.88
C VAL A 185 12.77 -16.50 -4.03
N ALA A 186 11.93 -16.31 -5.07
CA ALA A 186 12.26 -15.46 -6.21
C ALA A 186 12.50 -14.01 -5.78
N LEU A 187 11.53 -13.41 -5.08
CA LEU A 187 11.68 -12.01 -4.63
C LEU A 187 12.82 -11.84 -3.62
N ASN A 188 13.01 -12.78 -2.68
CA ASN A 188 14.15 -12.73 -1.75
C ASN A 188 15.48 -12.76 -2.49
N ARG A 189 15.60 -13.53 -3.58
CA ARG A 189 16.81 -13.54 -4.42
C ARG A 189 17.03 -12.17 -5.07
N SER A 190 16.01 -11.58 -5.68
CA SER A 190 16.12 -10.25 -6.29
C SER A 190 16.50 -9.19 -5.25
N VAL A 191 15.96 -9.26 -4.05
CA VAL A 191 16.34 -8.37 -2.93
C VAL A 191 17.81 -8.57 -2.54
N HIS A 192 18.24 -9.81 -2.39
CA HIS A 192 19.65 -10.13 -2.09
C HIS A 192 20.60 -9.57 -3.17
N GLU A 193 20.31 -9.79 -4.45
CA GLU A 193 21.10 -9.27 -5.58
C GLU A 193 21.16 -7.72 -5.56
N ILE A 194 20.08 -7.05 -5.22
CA ILE A 194 20.02 -5.60 -5.08
C ILE A 194 20.90 -5.12 -3.92
N VAL A 195 20.84 -5.78 -2.77
CA VAL A 195 21.67 -5.45 -1.60
C VAL A 195 23.16 -5.64 -1.94
N GLU A 196 23.53 -6.75 -2.57
CA GLU A 196 24.90 -7.03 -2.97
C GLU A 196 25.41 -6.05 -4.05
N THR A 197 24.56 -5.66 -4.99
CA THR A 197 24.87 -4.60 -5.96
C THR A 197 25.19 -3.29 -5.24
N ARG A 198 24.42 -2.94 -4.22
CA ARG A 198 24.69 -1.73 -3.42
C ARG A 198 25.97 -1.83 -2.61
N ARG A 199 26.27 -3.00 -2.03
CA ARG A 199 27.54 -3.25 -1.30
C ARG A 199 28.76 -3.06 -2.18
N ALA A 200 28.67 -3.35 -3.47
CA ALA A 200 29.75 -3.18 -4.44
C ALA A 200 30.00 -1.70 -4.83
N THR A 201 29.17 -0.75 -4.38
CA THR A 201 29.32 0.69 -4.66
C THR A 201 29.89 1.47 -3.47
N GLU A 202 30.23 2.75 -3.68
CA GLU A 202 30.62 3.67 -2.58
C GLU A 202 29.38 4.12 -1.79
N TRP A 203 28.99 3.37 -0.77
CA TRP A 203 27.81 3.65 0.05
C TRP A 203 28.12 4.21 1.44
N LYS A 204 29.36 4.07 1.94
CA LYS A 204 29.72 4.40 3.33
C LYS A 204 29.50 5.86 3.71
N THR A 205 29.64 6.77 2.75
CA THR A 205 29.39 8.22 2.93
C THR A 205 27.95 8.63 2.62
N ALA A 206 27.13 7.72 2.03
CA ALA A 206 25.76 8.00 1.68
C ALA A 206 24.84 8.04 2.92
N ASP A 207 23.73 8.79 2.83
CA ASP A 207 22.68 8.89 3.86
C ASP A 207 21.30 8.54 3.29
N ASP A 208 21.23 7.39 2.62
CA ASP A 208 19.97 6.78 2.16
C ASP A 208 19.56 5.61 3.07
N PHE A 209 18.37 5.09 2.86
CA PHE A 209 17.79 4.02 3.68
C PHE A 209 18.68 2.79 3.73
N LEU A 210 19.12 2.29 2.55
CA LEU A 210 19.94 1.08 2.48
C LEU A 210 21.34 1.30 3.04
N ALA A 211 21.95 2.45 2.77
CA ALA A 211 23.27 2.79 3.33
C ALA A 211 23.24 2.83 4.88
N ASN A 212 22.18 3.36 5.47
CA ASN A 212 22.02 3.38 6.92
C ASN A 212 21.82 1.98 7.52
N LEU A 213 21.07 1.10 6.84
CA LEU A 213 20.96 -0.30 7.25
C LEU A 213 22.29 -1.06 7.15
N LEU A 214 23.06 -0.86 6.05
CA LEU A 214 24.37 -1.46 5.87
C LEU A 214 25.39 -1.02 6.94
N LYS A 215 25.37 0.28 7.32
CA LYS A 215 26.19 0.79 8.43
C LYS A 215 25.84 0.14 9.76
N SER A 216 24.54 -0.01 10.04
CA SER A 216 24.08 -0.64 11.27
C SER A 216 24.37 -2.14 11.31
N GLU A 217 24.38 -2.81 10.16
CA GLU A 217 24.82 -4.21 10.05
C GLU A 217 26.33 -4.35 10.30
N GLU A 218 27.19 -3.50 9.71
CA GLU A 218 28.63 -3.50 10.00
C GLU A 218 28.93 -3.28 11.50
N ASN A 219 28.09 -2.50 12.19
CA ASN A 219 28.19 -2.27 13.64
C ASN A 219 27.59 -3.42 14.49
N GLY A 220 27.00 -4.43 13.87
CA GLY A 220 26.35 -5.55 14.58
C GLY A 220 25.00 -5.22 15.25
N GLU A 221 24.39 -4.09 14.92
CA GLU A 221 23.10 -3.64 15.46
C GLU A 221 21.90 -4.23 14.72
N VAL A 222 22.07 -4.56 13.43
CA VAL A 222 21.08 -5.17 12.56
C VAL A 222 21.66 -6.43 11.95
N SER A 223 20.89 -7.53 11.90
CA SER A 223 21.30 -8.74 11.21
C SER A 223 21.10 -8.62 9.70
N SER A 224 21.89 -9.40 8.89
CA SER A 224 21.68 -9.47 7.43
C SER A 224 20.24 -9.87 7.07
N VAL A 225 19.64 -10.78 7.85
CA VAL A 225 18.24 -11.20 7.65
C VAL A 225 17.27 -10.04 7.87
N ASP A 226 17.48 -9.23 8.91
CA ASP A 226 16.62 -8.07 9.17
C ASP A 226 16.82 -6.96 8.12
N LEU A 227 18.05 -6.77 7.66
CA LEU A 227 18.37 -5.83 6.61
C LEU A 227 17.62 -6.19 5.32
N GLU A 228 17.80 -7.42 4.83
CA GLU A 228 17.14 -7.89 3.61
C GLU A 228 15.61 -7.88 3.76
N GLN A 229 15.08 -8.25 4.93
CA GLN A 229 13.65 -8.16 5.20
C GLN A 229 13.14 -6.71 5.17
N CYS A 230 13.90 -5.75 5.71
CA CYS A 230 13.54 -4.33 5.64
C CYS A 230 13.54 -3.80 4.19
N VAL A 231 14.50 -4.23 3.37
CA VAL A 231 14.54 -3.87 1.94
C VAL A 231 13.36 -4.49 1.20
N LEU A 232 13.06 -5.77 1.44
CA LEU A 232 11.89 -6.46 0.87
C LEU A 232 10.59 -5.73 1.23
N GLU A 233 10.40 -5.41 2.50
CA GLU A 233 9.19 -4.70 2.97
C GLU A 233 9.09 -3.28 2.38
N MET A 234 10.21 -2.61 2.12
CA MET A 234 10.22 -1.32 1.44
C MET A 234 9.73 -1.47 -0.01
N PHE A 235 10.17 -2.49 -0.76
CA PHE A 235 9.67 -2.77 -2.10
C PHE A 235 8.19 -3.08 -2.11
N LEU A 236 7.74 -3.97 -1.24
CA LEU A 236 6.32 -4.36 -1.15
C LEU A 236 5.44 -3.14 -0.85
N ALA A 237 5.79 -2.37 0.19
CA ALA A 237 4.99 -1.25 0.64
C ALA A 237 5.04 -0.05 -0.32
N GLY A 238 6.22 0.25 -0.88
CA GLY A 238 6.43 1.43 -1.72
C GLY A 238 5.94 1.24 -3.16
N THR A 239 6.02 0.03 -3.71
CA THR A 239 5.69 -0.19 -5.12
C THR A 239 4.19 -0.40 -5.33
N ASP A 240 3.57 -1.31 -4.58
CA ASP A 240 2.23 -1.78 -4.92
C ASP A 240 1.11 -0.87 -4.39
N THR A 241 1.25 -0.34 -3.18
CA THR A 241 0.14 0.41 -2.54
C THR A 241 -0.16 1.74 -3.22
N SER A 242 0.86 2.51 -3.59
CA SER A 242 0.71 3.79 -4.29
C SER A 242 0.26 3.59 -5.74
N SER A 243 0.76 2.57 -6.44
CA SER A 243 0.35 2.28 -7.83
C SER A 243 -1.12 1.86 -7.90
N VAL A 244 -1.59 0.99 -7.00
CA VAL A 244 -3.01 0.60 -6.93
C VAL A 244 -3.90 1.79 -6.60
N THR A 245 -3.48 2.67 -5.67
CA THR A 245 -4.23 3.89 -5.36
C THR A 245 -4.33 4.81 -6.58
N MET A 246 -3.24 5.03 -7.29
CA MET A 246 -3.24 5.82 -8.53
C MET A 246 -4.10 5.19 -9.61
N TYR A 247 -4.06 3.85 -9.77
CA TYR A 247 -4.91 3.15 -10.71
C TYR A 247 -6.40 3.35 -10.38
N TYR A 248 -6.81 3.19 -9.13
CA TYR A 248 -8.19 3.49 -8.71
C TYR A 248 -8.56 4.96 -8.94
N THR A 249 -7.59 5.87 -8.81
CA THR A 249 -7.81 7.27 -9.14
C THR A 249 -8.02 7.48 -10.64
N LEU A 250 -7.26 6.82 -11.52
CA LEU A 250 -7.47 6.87 -12.97
C LEU A 250 -8.84 6.32 -13.36
N VAL A 251 -9.27 5.19 -12.76
CA VAL A 251 -10.62 4.64 -12.96
C VAL A 251 -11.67 5.68 -12.55
N ALA A 252 -11.54 6.25 -11.35
CA ALA A 252 -12.49 7.25 -10.86
C ALA A 252 -12.58 8.49 -11.76
N LEU A 253 -11.44 8.97 -12.27
CA LEU A 253 -11.40 10.10 -13.20
C LEU A 253 -12.01 9.75 -14.56
N SER A 254 -11.79 8.53 -15.05
CA SER A 254 -12.43 8.02 -16.27
C SER A 254 -13.96 8.05 -16.17
N ASP A 255 -14.50 7.69 -15.00
CA ASP A 255 -15.95 7.65 -14.73
C ASP A 255 -16.55 9.04 -14.48
N ASN A 256 -15.72 10.02 -14.10
CA ASN A 256 -16.16 11.34 -13.65
C ASN A 256 -15.45 12.45 -14.42
N PRO A 257 -15.78 12.72 -15.72
CA PRO A 257 -15.10 13.70 -16.54
C PRO A 257 -15.04 15.13 -15.95
N GLY A 258 -16.11 15.55 -15.26
CA GLY A 258 -16.13 16.86 -14.60
C GLY A 258 -15.18 16.98 -13.40
N ILE A 259 -14.84 15.85 -12.74
CA ILE A 259 -13.81 15.81 -11.69
C ILE A 259 -12.43 15.83 -12.35
N GLU A 260 -12.23 15.07 -13.43
CA GLU A 260 -10.99 15.07 -14.21
C GLU A 260 -10.64 16.49 -14.71
N GLU A 261 -11.64 17.21 -15.27
CA GLU A 261 -11.46 18.57 -15.74
C GLU A 261 -10.97 19.52 -14.64
N LYS A 262 -11.61 19.49 -13.46
CA LYS A 262 -11.17 20.30 -12.31
C LYS A 262 -9.74 19.97 -11.84
N VAL A 263 -9.35 18.68 -11.87
CA VAL A 263 -7.98 18.27 -11.54
C VAL A 263 -6.99 18.84 -12.57
N LEU A 264 -7.31 18.75 -13.86
CA LEU A 264 -6.46 19.29 -14.93
C LEU A 264 -6.34 20.81 -14.87
N GLU A 265 -7.43 21.53 -14.60
CA GLU A 265 -7.43 22.98 -14.38
C GLU A 265 -6.53 23.36 -13.20
N GLU A 266 -6.63 22.62 -12.07
CA GLU A 266 -5.77 22.86 -10.91
C GLU A 266 -4.30 22.60 -11.25
N ILE A 267 -3.95 21.49 -11.91
CA ILE A 267 -2.58 21.19 -12.33
C ILE A 267 -2.04 22.29 -13.24
N THR A 268 -2.82 22.68 -14.25
CA THR A 268 -2.40 23.71 -15.24
C THR A 268 -2.15 25.05 -14.56
N ARG A 269 -3.00 25.45 -13.64
CA ARG A 269 -2.88 26.71 -12.91
C ARG A 269 -1.71 26.72 -11.93
N VAL A 270 -1.45 25.59 -11.25
CA VAL A 270 -0.52 25.51 -10.11
C VAL A 270 0.87 25.06 -10.55
N VAL A 271 0.96 24.06 -11.42
CA VAL A 271 2.22 23.44 -11.86
C VAL A 271 2.60 23.91 -13.27
N GLY A 272 1.62 24.03 -14.16
CA GLY A 272 1.86 24.36 -15.57
C GLY A 272 2.67 23.27 -16.28
N LEU A 273 3.72 23.67 -16.97
CA LEU A 273 4.64 22.78 -17.70
C LEU A 273 5.92 22.47 -16.91
N GLU A 274 6.04 22.98 -15.68
CA GLU A 274 7.23 22.85 -14.86
C GLU A 274 7.31 21.48 -14.16
N ILE A 275 8.44 21.23 -13.49
CA ILE A 275 8.54 20.13 -12.53
C ILE A 275 7.85 20.58 -11.23
N PRO A 276 6.96 19.78 -10.66
CA PRO A 276 6.39 20.09 -9.35
C PRO A 276 7.47 20.36 -8.30
N ASN A 277 7.20 21.28 -7.40
CA ASN A 277 8.03 21.56 -6.24
C ASN A 277 7.18 21.57 -4.96
N LYS A 278 7.80 21.65 -3.79
CA LYS A 278 7.09 21.60 -2.49
C LYS A 278 5.94 22.61 -2.40
N ARG A 279 6.14 23.82 -2.94
CA ARG A 279 5.14 24.89 -2.84
C ARG A 279 3.92 24.55 -3.67
N ASN A 280 4.10 24.25 -4.95
CA ASN A 280 2.97 23.98 -5.83
C ASN A 280 2.27 22.67 -5.50
N LEU A 281 2.98 21.63 -4.99
CA LEU A 281 2.33 20.42 -4.51
C LEU A 281 1.42 20.64 -3.28
N ALA A 282 1.75 21.62 -2.43
CA ALA A 282 0.87 22.01 -1.32
C ALA A 282 -0.40 22.74 -1.82
N GLU A 283 -0.34 23.40 -2.97
CA GLU A 283 -1.46 24.11 -3.59
C GLU A 283 -2.39 23.18 -4.41
N LEU A 284 -1.98 21.93 -4.69
CA LEU A 284 -2.82 20.89 -5.33
C LEU A 284 -3.83 20.30 -4.34
N THR A 285 -4.75 21.13 -3.89
CA THR A 285 -5.70 20.79 -2.82
C THR A 285 -6.89 19.97 -3.32
N TYR A 286 -7.35 20.20 -4.56
CA TYR A 286 -8.44 19.42 -5.14
C TYR A 286 -7.95 18.02 -5.54
N MET A 287 -6.78 17.90 -6.13
CA MET A 287 -6.13 16.60 -6.38
C MET A 287 -5.95 15.80 -5.08
N GLU A 288 -5.60 16.46 -3.98
CA GLU A 288 -5.49 15.79 -2.68
C GLU A 288 -6.83 15.21 -2.22
N LYS A 289 -7.93 15.95 -2.41
CA LYS A 289 -9.27 15.44 -2.11
C LYS A 289 -9.65 14.27 -3.00
N VAL A 290 -9.28 14.30 -4.28
CA VAL A 290 -9.50 13.18 -5.22
C VAL A 290 -8.75 11.93 -4.78
N LEU A 291 -7.47 12.04 -4.41
CA LEU A 291 -6.68 10.93 -3.86
C LEU A 291 -7.27 10.38 -2.56
N LYS A 292 -7.69 11.27 -1.66
CA LYS A 292 -8.36 10.86 -0.42
C LYS A 292 -9.68 10.14 -0.70
N GLU A 293 -10.42 10.59 -1.68
CA GLU A 293 -11.69 9.96 -2.08
C GLU A 293 -11.45 8.58 -2.72
N SER A 294 -10.41 8.43 -3.52
CA SER A 294 -10.00 7.12 -4.06
C SER A 294 -9.68 6.13 -2.94
N LEU A 295 -8.91 6.56 -1.93
CA LEU A 295 -8.60 5.76 -0.75
C LEU A 295 -9.83 5.46 0.13
N ARG A 296 -10.84 6.34 0.15
CA ARG A 296 -12.11 6.10 0.83
C ARG A 296 -12.95 5.06 0.09
N ALA A 297 -13.13 5.26 -1.21
CA ALA A 297 -14.00 4.42 -2.03
C ALA A 297 -13.44 3.02 -2.25
N LYS A 298 -12.12 2.91 -2.50
CA LYS A 298 -11.41 1.63 -2.68
C LYS A 298 -10.11 1.64 -1.85
N PRO A 299 -10.17 1.48 -0.53
CA PRO A 299 -8.96 1.46 0.29
C PRO A 299 -8.08 0.26 -0.09
N VAL A 300 -6.79 0.52 -0.33
CA VAL A 300 -5.80 -0.54 -0.61
C VAL A 300 -5.64 -1.46 0.59
N GLY A 301 -5.69 -0.92 1.80
CA GLY A 301 -5.77 -1.69 3.05
C GLY A 301 -7.20 -1.74 3.59
N PRO A 302 -8.06 -2.66 3.12
CA PRO A 302 -9.48 -2.68 3.50
C PRO A 302 -9.71 -3.10 4.94
N VAL A 303 -8.74 -3.79 5.55
CA VAL A 303 -8.79 -4.23 6.95
C VAL A 303 -7.45 -4.01 7.65
N ILE A 304 -7.49 -3.81 8.96
CA ILE A 304 -6.32 -3.79 9.84
C ILE A 304 -6.45 -4.91 10.87
N LEU A 305 -5.40 -5.73 10.99
CA LEU A 305 -5.33 -6.85 11.91
C LEU A 305 -4.52 -6.45 13.15
N ARG A 306 -5.08 -6.70 14.36
CA ARG A 306 -4.43 -6.44 15.65
C ARG A 306 -4.70 -7.57 16.62
N ARG A 307 -3.85 -7.69 17.67
CA ARG A 307 -4.05 -8.60 18.79
C ARG A 307 -3.87 -7.83 20.10
N ALA A 308 -4.76 -8.06 21.06
CA ALA A 308 -4.64 -7.55 22.42
C ALA A 308 -3.48 -8.25 23.13
N ILE A 309 -2.59 -7.49 23.76
CA ILE A 309 -1.43 -8.03 24.52
C ILE A 309 -1.68 -8.06 26.04
N SER A 310 -2.80 -7.54 26.48
CA SER A 310 -3.32 -7.59 27.85
C SER A 310 -4.83 -7.39 27.81
N ASP A 311 -5.49 -7.69 28.92
CA ASP A 311 -6.92 -7.43 29.09
C ASP A 311 -7.26 -5.97 28.87
N ASP A 312 -8.41 -5.70 28.27
CA ASP A 312 -8.93 -4.35 28.00
C ASP A 312 -10.46 -4.35 28.05
N VAL A 313 -11.04 -3.17 27.98
CA VAL A 313 -12.50 -2.97 27.92
C VAL A 313 -12.83 -1.96 26.84
N MET A 314 -13.74 -2.31 25.94
CA MET A 314 -14.31 -1.41 24.94
C MET A 314 -15.84 -1.36 25.09
N ASP A 315 -16.40 -0.17 25.36
CA ASP A 315 -17.85 0.04 25.49
C ASP A 315 -18.51 -0.96 26.47
N ASN A 316 -17.91 -1.12 27.65
CA ASN A 316 -18.30 -2.09 28.69
C ASN A 316 -18.19 -3.58 28.31
N HIS A 317 -17.58 -3.91 27.17
CA HIS A 317 -17.27 -5.30 26.80
C HIS A 317 -15.82 -5.64 27.14
N SER A 318 -15.65 -6.75 27.87
CA SER A 318 -14.32 -7.27 28.18
C SER A 318 -13.65 -7.79 26.90
N ILE A 319 -12.38 -7.43 26.74
CA ILE A 319 -11.48 -7.88 25.67
C ILE A 319 -10.32 -8.62 26.34
N PRO A 320 -10.36 -9.94 26.45
CA PRO A 320 -9.27 -10.70 27.04
C PRO A 320 -7.95 -10.56 26.28
N GLU A 321 -6.84 -10.74 26.99
CA GLU A 321 -5.52 -10.92 26.37
C GLU A 321 -5.58 -12.00 25.29
N GLY A 322 -4.90 -11.80 24.16
CA GLY A 322 -4.87 -12.70 23.02
C GLY A 322 -6.04 -12.52 22.03
N THR A 323 -7.07 -11.74 22.37
CA THR A 323 -8.19 -11.48 21.44
C THR A 323 -7.68 -10.81 20.15
N ASN A 324 -8.05 -11.39 19.01
CA ASN A 324 -7.78 -10.82 17.69
C ASN A 324 -8.80 -9.73 17.37
N ILE A 325 -8.36 -8.65 16.73
CA ILE A 325 -9.21 -7.54 16.31
C ILE A 325 -9.05 -7.34 14.80
N ILE A 326 -10.16 -7.35 14.08
CA ILE A 326 -10.26 -6.99 12.66
C ILE A 326 -11.00 -5.66 12.56
N LEU A 327 -10.27 -4.59 12.25
CA LEU A 327 -10.86 -3.30 11.94
C LEU A 327 -11.17 -3.24 10.45
N HIS A 328 -12.47 -3.16 10.09
CA HIS A 328 -12.91 -3.16 8.70
C HIS A 328 -13.02 -1.75 8.15
N LEU A 329 -11.92 -1.21 7.63
CA LEU A 329 -11.84 0.17 7.15
C LEU A 329 -12.75 0.42 5.94
N ALA A 330 -12.81 -0.51 4.98
CA ALA A 330 -13.65 -0.35 3.80
C ALA A 330 -15.14 -0.17 4.15
N GLN A 331 -15.63 -0.87 5.18
CA GLN A 331 -17.00 -0.68 5.65
C GLN A 331 -17.16 0.64 6.42
N MET A 332 -16.17 0.98 7.27
CA MET A 332 -16.15 2.24 8.03
C MET A 332 -16.15 3.46 7.10
N HIS A 333 -15.38 3.41 6.02
CA HIS A 333 -15.27 4.48 5.02
C HIS A 333 -16.51 4.60 4.11
N ARG A 334 -17.44 3.64 4.17
CA ARG A 334 -18.71 3.64 3.43
C ARG A 334 -19.93 3.78 4.33
N ASP A 335 -19.75 4.12 5.60
CA ASP A 335 -20.84 4.31 6.54
C ASP A 335 -21.63 5.58 6.18
N PRO A 336 -22.94 5.48 5.88
CA PRO A 336 -23.78 6.64 5.53
C PRO A 336 -23.95 7.63 6.68
N ARG A 337 -23.66 7.23 7.91
CA ARG A 337 -23.65 8.14 9.08
C ARG A 337 -22.50 9.15 9.00
N ASN A 338 -21.42 8.80 8.30
CA ASN A 338 -20.20 9.61 8.19
C ASN A 338 -20.04 10.25 6.80
N PHE A 339 -20.47 9.57 5.74
CA PHE A 339 -20.30 9.99 4.36
C PHE A 339 -21.64 10.05 3.62
N THR A 340 -22.00 11.22 3.12
CA THR A 340 -23.20 11.39 2.29
C THR A 340 -23.03 10.65 0.96
N SER A 341 -24.00 9.81 0.57
CA SER A 341 -23.92 9.00 -0.65
C SER A 341 -22.60 8.19 -0.73
N PRO A 342 -22.32 7.32 0.25
CA PRO A 342 -21.00 6.71 0.43
C PRO A 342 -20.54 5.82 -0.72
N ASN A 343 -21.44 5.39 -1.60
CA ASN A 343 -21.13 4.61 -2.79
C ASN A 343 -20.73 5.48 -4.00
N GLY A 344 -21.08 6.77 -4.00
CA GLY A 344 -20.64 7.70 -5.02
C GLY A 344 -19.20 8.20 -4.81
N PHE A 345 -18.52 8.57 -5.89
CA PHE A 345 -17.21 9.21 -5.84
C PHE A 345 -17.39 10.74 -5.73
N ASN A 346 -17.10 11.29 -4.55
CA ASN A 346 -17.29 12.72 -4.27
C ASN A 346 -16.12 13.31 -3.46
N PRO A 347 -15.14 13.99 -4.11
CA PRO A 347 -14.03 14.62 -3.42
C PRO A 347 -14.43 15.66 -2.36
N GLU A 348 -15.65 16.22 -2.45
CA GLU A 348 -16.14 17.22 -1.49
C GLU A 348 -16.44 16.64 -0.09
N HIS A 349 -16.41 15.31 0.09
CA HIS A 349 -16.38 14.69 1.42
C HIS A 349 -15.25 15.24 2.28
N PHE A 350 -14.14 15.64 1.66
CA PHE A 350 -12.92 16.13 2.33
C PHE A 350 -12.88 17.66 2.49
N ASN A 351 -14.01 18.34 2.40
CA ASN A 351 -14.16 19.74 2.83
C ASN A 351 -14.22 19.88 4.35
N LYS A 352 -14.39 18.75 5.06
CA LYS A 352 -14.45 18.67 6.52
C LYS A 352 -13.29 17.82 7.03
N ASP A 353 -12.87 18.09 8.27
CA ASP A 353 -11.96 17.19 8.96
C ASP A 353 -12.72 15.89 9.32
N MET A 354 -12.23 14.77 8.79
CA MET A 354 -12.87 13.46 8.96
C MET A 354 -12.30 12.64 10.13
N GLN A 355 -11.33 13.18 10.88
CA GLN A 355 -10.71 12.57 12.07
C GLN A 355 -10.64 11.02 12.03
N PHE A 356 -11.47 10.34 12.85
CA PHE A 356 -11.44 8.88 13.02
C PHE A 356 -12.28 8.10 12.03
N GLN A 357 -13.18 8.75 11.30
CA GLN A 357 -14.01 8.10 10.30
C GLN A 357 -13.24 7.74 9.03
N TYR A 358 -12.06 8.36 8.84
CA TYR A 358 -11.20 8.15 7.67
C TYR A 358 -9.73 7.95 8.09
N VAL A 359 -9.28 6.70 8.06
CA VAL A 359 -7.92 6.31 8.48
C VAL A 359 -7.29 5.30 7.51
N PRO A 360 -7.19 5.61 6.20
CA PRO A 360 -6.72 4.65 5.19
C PRO A 360 -5.28 4.21 5.41
N PHE A 361 -4.48 5.03 6.09
CA PHE A 361 -3.09 4.74 6.46
C PHE A 361 -2.97 4.18 7.89
N GLY A 362 -4.09 3.90 8.55
CA GLY A 362 -4.10 3.66 9.99
C GLY A 362 -3.67 4.90 10.77
N THR A 363 -3.45 4.75 12.07
CA THR A 363 -2.95 5.82 12.94
C THR A 363 -2.21 5.23 14.13
N GLY A 364 -1.62 6.07 14.98
CA GLY A 364 -0.91 5.65 16.20
C GLY A 364 0.42 4.94 15.89
N PRO A 365 0.94 4.14 16.85
CA PRO A 365 2.30 3.59 16.76
C PRO A 365 2.59 2.75 15.52
N LYS A 366 1.60 1.98 15.05
CA LYS A 366 1.68 1.10 13.88
C LYS A 366 1.02 1.72 12.63
N GLY A 367 0.74 3.02 12.60
CA GLY A 367 0.30 3.74 11.42
C GLY A 367 1.34 3.68 10.30
N CYS A 368 0.92 3.92 9.06
CA CYS A 368 1.82 3.90 7.90
C CYS A 368 2.95 4.92 8.07
N VAL A 369 4.19 4.45 7.96
CA VAL A 369 5.38 5.30 8.07
C VAL A 369 5.59 6.13 6.80
N GLY A 370 5.11 5.63 5.64
CA GLY A 370 5.25 6.26 4.33
C GLY A 370 4.07 7.15 3.91
N GLN A 371 3.08 7.40 4.78
CA GLN A 371 1.86 8.14 4.40
C GLN A 371 2.16 9.47 3.70
N TYR A 372 3.11 10.23 4.23
CA TYR A 372 3.44 11.53 3.68
C TYR A 372 4.12 11.42 2.31
N LEU A 373 5.06 10.50 2.17
CA LEU A 373 5.73 10.22 0.91
C LEU A 373 4.76 9.70 -0.15
N ALA A 374 3.89 8.76 0.20
CA ALA A 374 2.90 8.20 -0.72
C ALA A 374 1.97 9.27 -1.31
N MET A 375 1.44 10.17 -0.46
CA MET A 375 0.60 11.28 -0.93
C MET A 375 1.38 12.26 -1.81
N LEU A 376 2.65 12.52 -1.49
CA LEU A 376 3.51 13.39 -2.27
C LEU A 376 3.84 12.79 -3.64
N GLU A 377 4.32 11.56 -3.68
CA GLU A 377 4.69 10.89 -4.94
C GLU A 377 3.49 10.73 -5.88
N MET A 378 2.30 10.35 -5.35
CA MET A 378 1.09 10.27 -6.15
C MET A 378 0.70 11.63 -6.76
N LYS A 379 0.81 12.73 -5.99
CA LYS A 379 0.58 14.08 -6.53
C LYS A 379 1.57 14.43 -7.63
N VAL A 380 2.87 14.14 -7.45
CA VAL A 380 3.91 14.39 -8.46
C VAL A 380 3.63 13.59 -9.72
N VAL A 381 3.42 12.30 -9.59
CA VAL A 381 3.18 11.40 -10.73
C VAL A 381 1.94 11.84 -11.51
N LEU A 382 0.81 12.02 -10.85
CA LEU A 382 -0.44 12.39 -11.51
C LEU A 382 -0.38 13.79 -12.13
N SER A 383 0.34 14.75 -11.52
CA SER A 383 0.51 16.10 -12.12
C SER A 383 1.37 16.10 -13.39
N ILE A 384 2.16 15.05 -13.61
CA ILE A 384 2.98 14.89 -14.82
C ILE A 384 2.26 14.05 -15.87
N VAL A 385 1.54 13.01 -15.42
CA VAL A 385 0.93 12.00 -16.30
C VAL A 385 -0.39 12.51 -16.90
N LEU A 386 -1.29 13.07 -16.08
CA LEU A 386 -2.63 13.47 -16.51
C LEU A 386 -2.66 14.58 -17.57
N PRO A 387 -1.80 15.62 -17.53
CA PRO A 387 -1.80 16.65 -18.59
C PRO A 387 -1.31 16.14 -19.94
N ARG A 388 -0.59 15.02 -19.97
CA ARG A 388 -0.01 14.48 -21.20
C ARG A 388 -0.84 13.39 -21.85
N TYR A 389 -1.51 12.59 -21.03
CA TYR A 389 -2.28 11.45 -21.51
C TYR A 389 -3.67 11.42 -20.89
N LYS A 390 -4.63 11.06 -21.72
CA LYS A 390 -6.01 10.77 -21.33
C LYS A 390 -6.15 9.26 -21.16
N PHE A 391 -6.46 8.82 -19.94
CA PHE A 391 -6.71 7.41 -19.65
C PHE A 391 -8.20 7.15 -19.61
N ARG A 392 -8.64 6.03 -20.19
CA ARG A 392 -10.03 5.58 -20.09
C ARG A 392 -10.06 4.09 -19.84
N THR A 393 -10.80 3.69 -18.83
CA THR A 393 -11.10 2.29 -18.57
C THR A 393 -12.03 1.75 -19.64
N LEU A 394 -11.96 0.44 -19.85
CA LEU A 394 -12.84 -0.21 -20.81
C LEU A 394 -14.25 -0.28 -20.24
N SER A 395 -15.27 -0.04 -21.07
CA SER A 395 -16.68 -0.04 -20.63
C SER A 395 -17.13 -1.37 -20.02
N ARG A 396 -16.45 -2.47 -20.30
CA ARG A 396 -16.71 -3.79 -19.71
C ARG A 396 -16.33 -3.89 -18.23
N ASP A 397 -15.47 -2.98 -17.74
CA ASP A 397 -14.96 -3.02 -16.37
C ASP A 397 -15.88 -2.24 -15.40
N GLY A 398 -16.93 -1.57 -15.92
CA GLY A 398 -17.86 -0.77 -15.10
C GLY A 398 -17.22 0.48 -14.51
N THR A 399 -17.82 1.00 -13.46
CA THR A 399 -17.34 2.15 -12.68
C THR A 399 -16.34 1.71 -11.60
N LEU A 400 -15.71 2.67 -10.91
CA LEU A 400 -14.86 2.37 -9.75
C LEU A 400 -15.59 1.53 -8.69
N GLU A 401 -16.90 1.74 -8.51
CA GLU A 401 -17.70 0.95 -7.58
C GLU A 401 -17.84 -0.50 -8.04
N ASP A 402 -18.09 -0.71 -9.34
CA ASP A 402 -18.30 -2.03 -9.95
C ASP A 402 -17.00 -2.82 -10.10
N LEU A 403 -15.84 -2.15 -10.07
CA LEU A 403 -14.54 -2.77 -10.25
C LEU A 403 -14.35 -3.91 -9.24
N GLU A 404 -14.31 -5.14 -9.75
CA GLU A 404 -14.08 -6.32 -8.93
C GLU A 404 -12.68 -6.31 -8.35
N THR A 405 -12.59 -6.60 -7.06
CA THR A 405 -11.32 -6.65 -6.35
C THR A 405 -11.19 -7.94 -5.54
N HIS A 406 -9.97 -8.42 -5.43
CA HIS A 406 -9.61 -9.50 -4.53
C HIS A 406 -8.58 -9.00 -3.50
N TRP A 407 -8.45 -9.71 -2.40
CA TRP A 407 -7.54 -9.34 -1.33
C TRP A 407 -6.33 -10.26 -1.30
N ASP A 408 -5.18 -9.71 -1.71
CA ASP A 408 -3.87 -10.31 -1.55
C ASP A 408 -3.08 -9.41 -0.58
N ILE A 409 -3.50 -9.33 0.70
CA ILE A 409 -3.04 -8.37 1.72
C ILE A 409 -3.39 -6.91 1.36
N ALA A 410 -3.14 -6.50 0.13
CA ALA A 410 -3.67 -5.29 -0.49
C ALA A 410 -4.93 -5.64 -1.30
N ASN A 411 -5.84 -4.67 -1.43
CA ASN A 411 -7.04 -4.80 -2.25
C ASN A 411 -6.65 -4.57 -3.71
N GLN A 412 -6.57 -5.63 -4.49
CA GLN A 412 -6.10 -5.64 -5.88
C GLN A 412 -7.28 -5.74 -6.87
N PRO A 413 -7.24 -5.10 -8.04
CA PRO A 413 -8.17 -5.40 -9.12
C PRO A 413 -8.09 -6.88 -9.52
N THR A 414 -9.26 -7.50 -9.81
CA THR A 414 -9.34 -8.92 -10.20
C THR A 414 -9.01 -9.12 -11.67
N ASN A 415 -9.44 -8.19 -12.52
CA ASN A 415 -9.26 -8.25 -13.97
C ASN A 415 -7.95 -7.60 -14.43
N GLU A 416 -7.56 -7.85 -15.69
CA GLU A 416 -6.49 -7.09 -16.33
C GLU A 416 -6.82 -5.60 -16.32
N CYS A 417 -5.87 -4.79 -15.87
CA CYS A 417 -6.03 -3.35 -15.68
C CYS A 417 -5.79 -2.57 -16.99
N LEU A 418 -6.49 -2.98 -18.06
CA LEU A 418 -6.31 -2.40 -19.40
C LEU A 418 -7.05 -1.06 -19.53
N VAL A 419 -6.37 -0.10 -20.11
CA VAL A 419 -6.89 1.24 -20.37
C VAL A 419 -6.54 1.67 -21.79
N THR A 420 -7.41 2.47 -22.43
CA THR A 420 -6.97 3.29 -23.55
C THR A 420 -6.13 4.45 -23.02
N CYS A 421 -5.10 4.80 -23.75
CA CYS A 421 -4.18 5.87 -23.37
C CYS A 421 -3.90 6.71 -24.63
N GLU A 422 -4.45 7.91 -24.67
CA GLU A 422 -4.35 8.86 -25.77
C GLU A 422 -3.59 10.11 -25.35
N GLU A 423 -2.66 10.60 -26.18
CA GLU A 423 -1.95 11.84 -25.94
C GLU A 423 -2.92 13.03 -26.00
N ARG A 424 -2.78 14.02 -25.08
CA ARG A 424 -3.64 15.21 -25.01
C ARG A 424 -3.14 16.33 -25.88
#